data_b07999a3a9db1f80a444f7995aa77dcb
#
_entry.id   b07999a3a9db1f80a444f7995aa77dcb
#
_cell.length_a   1.000
_cell.length_b   1.000
_cell.length_c   1.000
_cell.angle_alpha   90.00
_cell.angle_beta   90.00
_cell.angle_gamma   90.00
#
_symmetry.space_group_name_H-M   'P 1'
#
loop_
_entity.id
_entity.type
_entity.pdbx_description
1 polymer ?
#
loop_
_entity_poly.entity_id
_entity_poly.type
_entity_poly.pdbx_seq_one_letter_code
_entity_poly.pdbx_strand_id
1 'polypeptide(L)'
;MTHSSNTRHLVALAIASLLMTGAAFAKEKGDDHEKGGNKHGQKHGNKAEKHENKEERKADKKAEKRVREDIKQGAYFNDQQRTFARNYYITTYKDGNRCPPGLAKKNNGCLPPGQARSWAVGQPVPRNVTVYSVAQPVVRMLPPAPAGYRYARLGDDIVLVQQQNNIIVDIIQGLLGG
;
A
#
# COMPACT_ATOMS: atom_id res chain seq x y z
N MET A 1 -0.38 27.83 41.89
CA MET A 1 0.46 26.76 42.52
C MET A 1 -0.27 25.46 42.35
N THR A 2 0.06 24.67 41.36
CA THR A 2 -0.13 23.19 41.39
C THR A 2 0.70 22.64 40.20
N HIS A 3 1.75 21.95 40.56
CA HIS A 3 2.62 21.20 39.63
C HIS A 3 1.88 19.97 39.13
N SER A 4 1.84 19.79 37.80
CA SER A 4 1.49 18.50 37.20
C SER A 4 2.73 17.84 36.62
N SER A 5 3.03 16.67 37.20
CA SER A 5 4.20 15.84 37.00
C SER A 5 4.14 15.10 35.66
N ASN A 6 5.15 15.30 34.81
CA ASN A 6 5.38 14.56 33.55
C ASN A 6 6.02 13.21 33.86
N THR A 7 5.28 12.13 33.75
CA THR A 7 5.83 10.77 33.83
C THR A 7 6.23 10.30 32.44
N ARG A 8 7.52 10.38 32.14
CA ARG A 8 8.14 9.79 30.93
C ARG A 8 8.39 8.31 31.19
N HIS A 9 7.62 7.44 30.54
CA HIS A 9 7.93 6.02 30.47
C HIS A 9 9.04 5.76 29.44
N LEU A 10 10.24 5.49 29.94
CA LEU A 10 11.36 4.95 29.16
C LEU A 10 11.13 3.45 28.98
N VAL A 11 10.79 3.03 27.77
CA VAL A 11 10.80 1.62 27.36
C VAL A 11 12.22 1.30 26.88
N ALA A 12 12.95 0.55 27.69
CA ALA A 12 14.26 0.01 27.34
C ALA A 12 14.08 -1.23 26.45
N LEU A 13 14.46 -1.14 25.19
CA LEU A 13 14.58 -2.26 24.26
C LEU A 13 15.94 -2.94 24.47
N ALA A 14 15.94 -4.13 25.06
CA ALA A 14 17.12 -5.00 25.12
C ALA A 14 17.24 -5.75 23.79
N ILE A 15 18.28 -5.39 23.02
CA ILE A 15 18.67 -6.13 21.81
C ILE A 15 19.68 -7.20 22.24
N ALA A 16 19.26 -8.47 22.22
CA ALA A 16 20.15 -9.61 22.37
C ALA A 16 20.82 -9.92 21.05
N SER A 17 22.10 -9.55 20.93
CA SER A 17 22.96 -9.91 19.79
C SER A 17 23.50 -11.33 19.96
N LEU A 18 23.03 -12.26 19.12
CA LEU A 18 23.58 -13.61 19.00
C LEU A 18 24.76 -13.57 18.03
N LEU A 19 25.99 -13.68 18.57
CA LEU A 19 27.21 -13.88 17.78
C LEU A 19 27.28 -15.36 17.37
N MET A 20 27.08 -15.64 16.10
CA MET A 20 27.46 -16.95 15.51
C MET A 20 28.91 -16.92 15.08
N THR A 21 29.73 -17.67 15.80
CA THR A 21 31.12 -17.98 15.47
C THR A 21 31.20 -18.83 14.22
N GLY A 22 31.86 -18.32 13.18
CA GLY A 22 32.17 -19.05 11.97
C GLY A 22 33.26 -20.10 12.23
N ALA A 23 32.97 -21.34 11.91
CA ALA A 23 33.96 -22.43 11.81
C ALA A 23 34.55 -22.42 10.40
N ALA A 24 35.85 -22.14 10.32
CA ALA A 24 36.63 -22.29 9.10
C ALA A 24 36.83 -23.78 8.82
N PHE A 25 36.40 -24.24 7.66
CA PHE A 25 36.72 -25.59 7.17
C PHE A 25 37.99 -25.51 6.31
N ALA A 26 39.07 -26.13 6.82
CA ALA A 26 40.29 -26.37 6.10
C ALA A 26 40.03 -27.48 5.05
N LYS A 27 40.57 -27.23 3.86
CA LYS A 27 40.56 -28.16 2.72
C LYS A 27 41.72 -29.12 2.88
N GLU A 28 41.44 -30.40 3.08
CA GLU A 28 42.44 -31.48 2.97
C GLU A 28 42.08 -32.37 1.80
N LYS A 29 43.10 -32.69 0.99
CA LYS A 29 43.04 -33.46 -0.23
C LYS A 29 43.53 -34.86 0.11
N GLY A 30 42.73 -35.87 -0.14
CA GLY A 30 43.11 -37.26 0.03
C GLY A 30 42.24 -38.14 -0.83
N ASP A 31 42.89 -38.84 -1.75
CA ASP A 31 42.31 -39.76 -2.70
C ASP A 31 41.90 -41.08 -2.02
N ASP A 32 41.05 -41.81 -2.75
CA ASP A 32 40.78 -43.25 -2.81
C ASP A 32 39.47 -43.82 -2.23
N HIS A 33 38.74 -44.39 -3.21
CA HIS A 33 37.90 -45.60 -3.23
C HIS A 33 37.03 -45.97 -2.00
N GLU A 34 35.71 -45.95 -2.13
CA GLU A 34 34.93 -47.21 -2.25
C GLU A 34 33.41 -46.93 -2.47
N LYS A 35 32.80 -47.86 -3.19
CA LYS A 35 31.37 -47.96 -3.50
C LYS A 35 30.55 -48.26 -2.24
N GLY A 36 29.40 -47.62 -2.10
CA GLY A 36 28.39 -48.08 -1.14
C GLY A 36 27.31 -47.08 -0.86
N GLY A 37 26.13 -47.29 -1.41
CA GLY A 37 24.98 -46.39 -1.40
C GLY A 37 24.50 -45.91 -0.04
N ASN A 38 24.06 -44.66 -0.02
CA ASN A 38 22.93 -44.29 0.79
C ASN A 38 22.23 -43.05 0.21
N LYS A 39 21.27 -43.27 -0.69
CA LYS A 39 20.37 -42.27 -1.24
C LYS A 39 19.11 -42.06 -0.38
N HIS A 40 19.22 -41.93 0.94
CA HIS A 40 18.00 -41.84 1.78
C HIS A 40 17.90 -40.62 2.69
N GLY A 41 18.89 -39.69 2.69
CA GLY A 41 18.91 -38.54 3.61
C GLY A 41 18.33 -37.21 3.10
N GLN A 42 18.19 -37.02 1.78
CA GLN A 42 17.87 -35.69 1.23
C GLN A 42 16.38 -35.42 0.89
N LYS A 43 15.49 -36.44 1.04
CA LYS A 43 14.07 -36.26 0.71
C LYS A 43 13.22 -35.68 1.83
N HIS A 44 13.66 -35.64 3.08
CA HIS A 44 12.86 -35.17 4.20
C HIS A 44 12.96 -33.63 4.43
N GLY A 45 14.12 -33.01 4.17
CA GLY A 45 14.27 -31.55 4.33
C GLY A 45 13.39 -30.74 3.37
N ASN A 46 13.40 -31.11 2.09
CA ASN A 46 12.62 -30.38 1.07
C ASN A 46 11.08 -30.51 1.21
N LYS A 47 10.59 -31.47 1.97
CA LYS A 47 9.14 -31.66 2.17
C LYS A 47 8.64 -30.79 3.31
N ALA A 48 9.44 -30.56 4.36
CA ALA A 48 9.09 -29.69 5.48
C ALA A 48 9.08 -28.22 5.05
N GLU A 49 10.13 -27.74 4.39
CA GLU A 49 10.19 -26.36 3.84
C GLU A 49 9.06 -26.06 2.85
N LYS A 50 8.69 -27.04 2.01
CA LYS A 50 7.58 -26.89 1.07
C LYS A 50 6.22 -26.83 1.77
N HIS A 51 6.05 -27.46 2.92
CA HIS A 51 4.84 -27.39 3.72
C HIS A 51 4.74 -26.05 4.47
N GLU A 52 5.80 -25.57 5.11
CA GLU A 52 5.84 -24.27 5.78
C GLU A 52 5.51 -23.14 4.80
N ASN A 53 6.18 -23.08 3.65
CA ASN A 53 5.93 -22.06 2.63
C ASN A 53 4.50 -22.11 2.08
N LYS A 54 3.86 -23.29 2.06
CA LYS A 54 2.45 -23.43 1.63
C LYS A 54 1.46 -22.93 2.68
N GLU A 55 1.75 -23.13 3.96
CA GLU A 55 0.90 -22.62 5.05
C GLU A 55 1.02 -21.11 5.21
N GLU A 56 2.23 -20.54 5.12
CA GLU A 56 2.46 -19.10 5.09
C GLU A 56 1.68 -18.43 3.96
N ARG A 57 1.79 -18.94 2.74
CA ARG A 57 1.02 -18.43 1.59
C ARG A 57 -0.49 -18.54 1.76
N LYS A 58 -0.98 -19.54 2.49
CA LYS A 58 -2.42 -19.64 2.81
C LYS A 58 -2.84 -18.64 3.86
N ALA A 59 -1.99 -18.40 4.87
CA ALA A 59 -2.23 -17.41 5.91
C ALA A 59 -2.27 -16.00 5.32
N ASP A 60 -1.32 -15.65 4.44
CA ASP A 60 -1.27 -14.37 3.74
C ASP A 60 -2.51 -14.15 2.88
N LYS A 61 -2.89 -15.15 2.07
CA LYS A 61 -4.13 -15.09 1.25
C LYS A 61 -5.38 -14.94 2.10
N LYS A 62 -5.43 -15.56 3.27
CA LYS A 62 -6.56 -15.45 4.20
C LYS A 62 -6.60 -14.07 4.86
N ALA A 63 -5.44 -13.51 5.21
CA ALA A 63 -5.32 -12.15 5.73
C ALA A 63 -5.75 -11.11 4.69
N GLU A 64 -5.23 -11.22 3.44
CA GLU A 64 -5.67 -10.38 2.33
C GLU A 64 -7.18 -10.47 2.06
N LYS A 65 -7.74 -11.68 2.11
CA LYS A 65 -9.18 -11.88 1.92
C LYS A 65 -10.00 -11.19 3.01
N ARG A 66 -9.59 -11.28 4.29
CA ARG A 66 -10.24 -10.58 5.41
C ARG A 66 -10.17 -9.06 5.22
N VAL A 67 -9.01 -8.50 4.89
CA VAL A 67 -8.86 -7.05 4.62
C VAL A 67 -9.79 -6.62 3.47
N ARG A 68 -10.01 -7.45 2.45
CA ARG A 68 -10.95 -7.15 1.37
C ARG A 68 -12.41 -7.19 1.80
N GLU A 69 -12.77 -8.11 2.68
CA GLU A 69 -14.12 -8.24 3.22
C GLU A 69 -14.45 -7.09 4.20
N ASP A 70 -13.44 -6.55 4.91
CA ASP A 70 -13.61 -5.46 5.87
C ASP A 70 -13.73 -4.08 5.20
N ILE A 71 -13.26 -3.91 3.94
CA ILE A 71 -13.37 -2.64 3.22
C ILE A 71 -14.74 -2.54 2.54
N LYS A 72 -15.65 -1.86 3.24
CA LYS A 72 -16.97 -1.57 2.69
C LYS A 72 -16.86 -0.56 1.54
N GLN A 73 -17.39 -0.91 0.37
CA GLN A 73 -17.42 -0.02 -0.79
C GLN A 73 -18.17 1.28 -0.48
N GLY A 74 -17.56 2.41 -0.85
CA GLY A 74 -18.11 3.74 -0.65
C GLY A 74 -18.01 4.28 0.78
N ALA A 75 -17.34 3.59 1.71
CA ALA A 75 -17.25 3.98 3.10
C ALA A 75 -15.83 3.89 3.69
N TYR A 76 -14.82 3.90 2.84
CA TYR A 76 -13.41 3.84 3.28
C TYR A 76 -12.90 5.19 3.77
N PHE A 77 -13.17 6.27 3.03
CA PHE A 77 -12.77 7.61 3.42
C PHE A 77 -13.77 8.22 4.39
N ASN A 78 -13.29 8.75 5.50
CA ASN A 78 -14.11 9.53 6.42
C ASN A 78 -14.22 11.02 5.98
N ASP A 79 -15.12 11.77 6.62
CA ASP A 79 -15.38 13.17 6.26
C ASP A 79 -14.17 14.09 6.49
N GLN A 80 -13.35 13.82 7.50
CA GLN A 80 -12.14 14.62 7.76
C GLN A 80 -11.13 14.45 6.62
N GLN A 81 -10.93 13.23 6.13
CA GLN A 81 -10.05 12.93 5.01
C GLN A 81 -10.55 13.57 3.71
N ARG A 82 -11.87 13.51 3.47
CA ARG A 82 -12.52 14.16 2.33
C ARG A 82 -12.33 15.68 2.37
N THR A 83 -12.59 16.29 3.52
CA THR A 83 -12.44 17.73 3.73
C THR A 83 -10.98 18.18 3.58
N PHE A 84 -10.04 17.45 4.20
CA PHE A 84 -8.63 17.77 4.10
C PHE A 84 -8.14 17.70 2.65
N ALA A 85 -8.47 16.63 1.93
CA ALA A 85 -8.06 16.47 0.53
C ALA A 85 -8.57 17.63 -0.34
N ARG A 86 -9.86 17.98 -0.23
CA ARG A 86 -10.44 19.11 -0.96
C ARG A 86 -9.76 20.42 -0.60
N ASN A 87 -9.61 20.74 0.68
CA ASN A 87 -8.98 21.98 1.12
C ASN A 87 -7.55 22.10 0.60
N TYR A 88 -6.78 21.01 0.62
CA TYR A 88 -5.42 20.99 0.08
C TYR A 88 -5.42 21.35 -1.42
N TYR A 89 -6.25 20.71 -2.22
CA TYR A 89 -6.29 20.96 -3.66
C TYR A 89 -6.84 22.33 -3.98
N ILE A 90 -7.92 22.77 -3.33
CA ILE A 90 -8.47 24.13 -3.49
C ILE A 90 -7.41 25.18 -3.15
N THR A 91 -6.74 25.07 -2.00
CA THR A 91 -5.74 26.05 -1.56
C THR A 91 -4.52 26.04 -2.48
N THR A 92 -4.04 24.87 -2.90
CA THR A 92 -2.84 24.76 -3.75
C THR A 92 -3.08 25.30 -5.17
N TYR A 93 -4.30 25.20 -5.68
CA TYR A 93 -4.64 25.53 -7.07
C TYR A 93 -5.67 26.65 -7.19
N LYS A 94 -5.95 27.39 -6.10
CA LYS A 94 -6.97 28.45 -6.01
C LYS A 94 -6.81 29.56 -7.04
N ASP A 95 -5.58 29.94 -7.35
CA ASP A 95 -5.32 31.10 -8.21
C ASP A 95 -5.48 30.82 -9.71
N GLY A 96 -5.87 29.58 -10.07
CA GLY A 96 -6.11 29.18 -11.46
C GLY A 96 -4.89 29.30 -12.39
N ASN A 97 -3.73 29.71 -11.89
CA ASN A 97 -2.50 29.83 -12.69
C ASN A 97 -1.85 28.48 -12.99
N ARG A 98 -2.09 27.50 -12.14
CA ARG A 98 -1.59 26.12 -12.32
C ARG A 98 -2.72 25.16 -12.00
N CYS A 99 -3.07 24.31 -12.94
CA CYS A 99 -3.99 23.22 -12.69
C CYS A 99 -3.22 21.95 -12.32
N PRO A 100 -3.81 21.06 -11.49
CA PRO A 100 -3.26 19.73 -11.31
C PRO A 100 -3.03 19.04 -12.65
N PRO A 101 -2.00 18.19 -12.79
CA PRO A 101 -1.77 17.45 -14.02
C PRO A 101 -3.05 16.75 -14.52
N GLY A 102 -3.36 16.87 -15.81
CA GLY A 102 -4.56 16.29 -16.42
C GLY A 102 -5.83 17.11 -16.33
N LEU A 103 -5.80 18.29 -15.69
CA LEU A 103 -6.89 19.25 -15.71
C LEU A 103 -6.51 20.45 -16.58
N ALA A 104 -7.43 20.89 -17.44
CA ALA A 104 -7.22 22.07 -18.27
C ALA A 104 -7.76 23.32 -17.57
N LYS A 105 -7.03 24.45 -17.73
CA LYS A 105 -7.50 25.73 -17.28
C LYS A 105 -8.67 26.19 -18.14
N LYS A 106 -9.82 26.42 -17.54
CA LYS A 106 -10.98 27.08 -18.15
C LYS A 106 -11.32 28.36 -17.39
N ASN A 107 -12.15 29.20 -17.94
CA ASN A 107 -12.47 30.55 -17.42
C ASN A 107 -12.83 30.59 -15.93
N ASN A 108 -13.33 29.47 -15.38
CA ASN A 108 -13.82 29.39 -14.00
C ASN A 108 -13.00 28.38 -13.13
N GLY A 109 -11.81 27.92 -13.58
CA GLY A 109 -10.99 26.99 -12.79
C GLY A 109 -10.40 25.83 -13.60
N CYS A 110 -9.88 24.85 -12.88
CA CYS A 110 -9.27 23.67 -13.46
C CYS A 110 -10.31 22.57 -13.63
N LEU A 111 -10.80 22.36 -14.83
CA LEU A 111 -11.81 21.37 -15.15
C LEU A 111 -11.22 20.21 -15.96
N PRO A 112 -11.74 19.00 -15.84
CA PRO A 112 -11.39 17.90 -16.74
C PRO A 112 -11.72 18.30 -18.19
N PRO A 113 -10.84 18.06 -19.17
CA PRO A 113 -11.13 18.40 -20.55
C PRO A 113 -12.30 17.56 -21.07
N GLY A 114 -13.49 18.19 -21.18
CA GLY A 114 -14.63 17.70 -21.95
C GLY A 114 -15.28 16.39 -21.54
N GLN A 115 -14.92 15.79 -20.40
CA GLN A 115 -15.48 14.51 -19.99
C GLN A 115 -16.31 14.66 -18.71
N ALA A 116 -17.59 14.30 -18.82
CA ALA A 116 -18.38 13.96 -17.66
C ALA A 116 -17.70 12.80 -16.92
N ARG A 117 -17.76 12.80 -15.58
CA ARG A 117 -17.24 11.68 -14.76
C ARG A 117 -17.81 10.35 -15.26
N SER A 118 -16.93 9.45 -15.71
CA SER A 118 -17.29 8.14 -16.24
C SER A 118 -16.90 6.99 -15.33
N TRP A 119 -16.59 7.28 -14.04
CA TRP A 119 -16.19 6.29 -13.05
C TRP A 119 -17.04 6.39 -11.79
N ALA A 120 -17.26 5.23 -11.16
CA ALA A 120 -18.06 5.11 -9.93
C ALA A 120 -17.49 4.01 -9.01
N VAL A 121 -17.89 4.04 -7.74
CA VAL A 121 -17.60 2.97 -6.79
C VAL A 121 -18.16 1.64 -7.30
N GLY A 122 -17.38 0.57 -7.15
CA GLY A 122 -17.72 -0.77 -7.65
C GLY A 122 -17.40 -1.01 -9.13
N GLN A 123 -16.98 0.01 -9.87
CA GLN A 123 -16.62 -0.11 -11.28
C GLN A 123 -15.10 -0.12 -11.48
N PRO A 124 -14.58 -0.76 -12.53
CA PRO A 124 -13.17 -0.67 -12.88
C PRO A 124 -12.83 0.74 -13.39
N VAL A 125 -11.59 1.16 -13.15
CA VAL A 125 -11.05 2.40 -13.73
C VAL A 125 -11.14 2.30 -15.26
N PRO A 126 -11.79 3.26 -15.95
CA PRO A 126 -11.92 3.22 -17.41
C PRO A 126 -10.54 3.33 -18.08
N ARG A 127 -10.33 2.58 -19.16
CA ARG A 127 -9.05 2.52 -19.89
C ARG A 127 -8.68 3.83 -20.58
N ASN A 128 -9.66 4.66 -20.89
CA ASN A 128 -9.49 5.97 -21.54
C ASN A 128 -9.24 7.12 -20.57
N VAL A 129 -9.18 6.85 -19.24
CA VAL A 129 -8.92 7.85 -18.22
C VAL A 129 -7.46 7.78 -17.77
N THR A 130 -6.79 8.93 -17.79
CA THR A 130 -5.42 9.01 -17.29
C THR A 130 -5.39 8.97 -15.78
N VAL A 131 -4.56 8.08 -15.25
CA VAL A 131 -4.37 7.88 -13.80
C VAL A 131 -3.17 8.69 -13.35
N TYR A 132 -3.35 9.54 -12.36
CA TYR A 132 -2.30 10.37 -11.76
C TYR A 132 -2.00 9.94 -10.33
N SER A 133 -0.80 10.26 -9.86
CA SER A 133 -0.44 10.11 -8.45
C SER A 133 -1.19 11.14 -7.60
N VAL A 134 -1.55 10.76 -6.39
CA VAL A 134 -2.09 11.68 -5.37
C VAL A 134 -0.93 12.49 -4.78
N ALA A 135 -1.17 13.78 -4.49
CA ALA A 135 -0.17 14.65 -3.89
C ALA A 135 0.32 14.11 -2.54
N GLN A 136 1.64 14.10 -2.33
CA GLN A 136 2.26 13.53 -1.11
C GLN A 136 1.70 14.09 0.21
N PRO A 137 1.44 15.41 0.36
CA PRO A 137 0.81 15.91 1.58
C PRO A 137 -0.55 15.28 1.87
N VAL A 138 -1.35 15.01 0.83
CA VAL A 138 -2.65 14.34 0.99
C VAL A 138 -2.47 12.86 1.35
N VAL A 139 -1.55 12.16 0.67
CA VAL A 139 -1.26 10.74 0.98
C VAL A 139 -0.85 10.55 2.44
N ARG A 140 -0.08 11.50 3.01
CA ARG A 140 0.35 11.44 4.43
C ARG A 140 -0.79 11.60 5.43
N MET A 141 -1.90 12.23 5.02
CA MET A 141 -3.09 12.44 5.86
C MET A 141 -4.13 11.33 5.67
N LEU A 142 -4.00 10.55 4.62
CA LEU A 142 -4.79 9.35 4.42
C LEU A 142 -4.18 8.19 5.22
N PRO A 143 -4.98 7.21 5.66
CA PRO A 143 -4.42 5.98 6.23
C PRO A 143 -3.53 5.28 5.19
N PRO A 144 -2.55 4.47 5.61
CA PRO A 144 -1.82 3.63 4.67
C PRO A 144 -2.79 2.82 3.81
N ALA A 145 -2.57 2.79 2.49
CA ALA A 145 -3.41 1.99 1.62
C ALA A 145 -3.31 0.50 2.04
N PRO A 146 -4.44 -0.19 2.21
CA PRO A 146 -4.42 -1.59 2.60
C PRO A 146 -3.69 -2.46 1.58
N ALA A 147 -3.19 -3.63 2.00
CA ALA A 147 -2.50 -4.55 1.10
C ALA A 147 -3.38 -4.91 -0.12
N GLY A 148 -2.81 -4.79 -1.31
CA GLY A 148 -3.54 -5.01 -2.57
C GLY A 148 -4.38 -3.83 -3.05
N TYR A 149 -4.28 -2.66 -2.40
CA TYR A 149 -4.94 -1.41 -2.82
C TYR A 149 -3.93 -0.30 -3.07
N ARG A 150 -4.34 0.73 -3.78
CA ARG A 150 -3.55 1.94 -4.03
C ARG A 150 -4.43 3.16 -4.14
N TYR A 151 -3.88 4.31 -3.78
CA TYR A 151 -4.48 5.60 -4.08
C TYR A 151 -4.12 6.03 -5.49
N ALA A 152 -5.08 6.63 -6.18
CA ALA A 152 -4.89 7.23 -7.48
C ALA A 152 -5.75 8.49 -7.62
N ARG A 153 -5.42 9.37 -8.56
CA ARG A 153 -6.24 10.52 -8.90
C ARG A 153 -6.75 10.37 -10.33
N LEU A 154 -8.06 10.47 -10.51
CA LEU A 154 -8.76 10.45 -11.78
C LEU A 154 -9.44 11.82 -11.94
N GLY A 155 -8.97 12.62 -12.90
CA GLY A 155 -9.48 13.99 -13.03
C GLY A 155 -9.32 14.77 -11.72
N ASP A 156 -10.44 15.23 -11.16
CA ASP A 156 -10.55 15.96 -9.88
C ASP A 156 -11.00 15.08 -8.70
N ASP A 157 -10.90 13.76 -8.81
CA ASP A 157 -11.25 12.80 -7.76
C ASP A 157 -10.04 12.00 -7.28
N ILE A 158 -9.97 11.71 -5.97
CA ILE A 158 -9.07 10.70 -5.43
C ILE A 158 -9.85 9.40 -5.25
N VAL A 159 -9.27 8.30 -5.67
CA VAL A 159 -9.88 6.97 -5.61
C VAL A 159 -8.98 6.00 -4.84
N LEU A 160 -9.59 5.09 -4.08
CA LEU A 160 -8.96 3.86 -3.61
C LEU A 160 -9.27 2.76 -4.62
N VAL A 161 -8.23 2.16 -5.19
CA VAL A 161 -8.35 1.17 -6.27
C VAL A 161 -7.76 -0.16 -5.84
N GLN A 162 -8.48 -1.23 -6.05
CA GLN A 162 -7.97 -2.60 -5.89
C GLN A 162 -7.01 -2.94 -7.03
N GLN A 163 -5.77 -3.34 -6.73
CA GLN A 163 -4.72 -3.51 -7.74
C GLN A 163 -4.96 -4.69 -8.70
N GLN A 164 -5.63 -5.75 -8.26
CA GLN A 164 -5.83 -6.96 -9.06
C GLN A 164 -6.76 -6.76 -10.27
N ASN A 165 -7.83 -6.01 -10.10
CA ASN A 165 -8.90 -5.85 -11.10
C ASN A 165 -9.20 -4.39 -11.44
N ASN A 166 -8.44 -3.45 -10.83
CA ASN A 166 -8.63 -2.01 -10.96
C ASN A 166 -10.03 -1.52 -10.55
N ILE A 167 -10.74 -2.24 -9.68
CA ILE A 167 -12.05 -1.80 -9.17
C ILE A 167 -11.86 -0.64 -8.19
N ILE A 168 -12.66 0.39 -8.36
CA ILE A 168 -12.74 1.55 -7.47
C ILE A 168 -13.56 1.16 -6.25
N VAL A 169 -12.95 1.30 -5.07
CA VAL A 169 -13.57 0.92 -3.79
C VAL A 169 -14.22 2.10 -3.10
N ASP A 170 -13.58 3.26 -3.15
CA ASP A 170 -14.15 4.51 -2.64
C ASP A 170 -13.56 5.73 -3.37
N ILE A 171 -14.26 6.87 -3.29
CA ILE A 171 -13.93 8.10 -4.04
C ILE A 171 -14.05 9.31 -3.10
N ILE A 172 -13.03 10.17 -3.10
CA ILE A 172 -13.13 11.57 -2.65
C ILE A 172 -13.40 12.40 -3.90
N GLN A 173 -14.61 12.91 -4.04
CA GLN A 173 -15.08 13.64 -5.21
C GLN A 173 -14.82 15.14 -5.09
N GLY A 174 -14.64 15.81 -6.25
CA GLY A 174 -14.66 17.25 -6.35
C GLY A 174 -13.52 17.94 -5.58
N LEU A 175 -12.27 17.56 -5.84
CA LEU A 175 -11.09 18.13 -5.17
C LEU A 175 -10.95 19.64 -5.39
N LEU A 176 -11.53 20.19 -6.45
CA LEU A 176 -11.46 21.61 -6.82
C LEU A 176 -12.80 22.34 -6.64
N GLY A 177 -13.75 21.76 -5.91
CA GLY A 177 -15.00 22.42 -5.56
C GLY A 177 -16.03 22.44 -6.70
N GLY A 178 -16.12 21.36 -7.46
CA GLY A 178 -17.19 21.13 -8.44
C GLY A 178 -18.48 20.66 -7.80
#